data_e6293972f435a7af1ff6f2dbff2ec569
#
_entry.id   e6293972f435a7af1ff6f2dbff2ec569
#
_cell.length_a   1.000
_cell.length_b   1.000
_cell.length_c   1.000
_cell.angle_alpha   90.00
_cell.angle_beta   90.00
_cell.angle_gamma   90.00
#
_symmetry.space_group_name_H-M   'P 1'
#
loop_
_entity.id
_entity.type
_entity.pdbx_description
1 polymer ?
#
loop_
_entity_poly.entity_id
_entity_poly.type
_entity_poly.pdbx_seq_one_letter_code
_entity_poly.pdbx_strand_id
1 'polypeptide(L)'
;MSDITPLPVAPSLLGESPLWHPDEQVLYWVDIPGLQLNRHDPATGRHQAWHFTSEPACIAPLLGGGLLLAMRDGLWRFDLATGTRHPVARPPYDPAAQRFNDGKADAQGRFWVGTIDDRREPSAALFCLDGGGLRRMADGIAASNGLAFSPDGRTLLWADTKGHRIQAFDLDASDGSLSRQRLFAQFPLRDADAPLAGYGGRPDGAAMDSEGAYWVAMFEGQRLLRLAPDGSQLAELPLPVRCPTMPCFGGPDLKIVVVSRDTPSG
;
A
#
# COMPACT_ATOMS: atom_id res chain seq x y z
N MET A 1 -10.60 7.72 -23.64
CA MET A 1 -9.73 8.19 -22.55
C MET A 1 -10.53 8.00 -21.27
N SER A 2 -9.96 7.37 -20.27
CA SER A 2 -10.62 7.24 -18.97
C SER A 2 -10.68 8.62 -18.32
N ASP A 3 -11.87 9.06 -17.89
CA ASP A 3 -12.01 10.35 -17.22
C ASP A 3 -11.40 10.22 -15.82
N ILE A 4 -10.27 10.88 -15.60
CA ILE A 4 -9.58 10.94 -14.30
C ILE A 4 -9.99 12.24 -13.62
N THR A 5 -10.68 12.12 -12.49
CA THR A 5 -11.15 13.28 -11.72
C THR A 5 -10.58 13.24 -10.29
N PRO A 6 -10.10 14.37 -9.76
CA PRO A 6 -9.70 14.43 -8.36
C PRO A 6 -10.93 14.28 -7.45
N LEU A 7 -10.73 13.64 -6.29
CA LEU A 7 -11.74 13.67 -5.24
C LEU A 7 -11.94 15.11 -4.74
N PRO A 8 -13.18 15.51 -4.40
CA PRO A 8 -13.49 16.85 -3.95
C PRO A 8 -13.11 17.09 -2.47
N VAL A 9 -11.86 16.78 -2.13
CA VAL A 9 -11.28 16.89 -0.79
C VAL A 9 -9.92 17.60 -0.86
N ALA A 10 -9.46 18.13 0.28
CA ALA A 10 -8.12 18.71 0.34
C ALA A 10 -7.07 17.65 -0.01
N PRO A 11 -6.04 17.98 -0.80
CA PRO A 11 -4.97 17.06 -1.12
C PRO A 11 -4.20 16.62 0.13
N SER A 12 -3.88 15.33 0.23
CA SER A 12 -2.92 14.81 1.20
C SER A 12 -1.50 15.26 0.84
N LEU A 13 -0.64 15.39 1.84
CA LEU A 13 0.81 15.57 1.63
C LEU A 13 1.41 14.33 0.98
N LEU A 14 1.15 13.17 1.58
CA LEU A 14 1.48 11.86 1.04
C LEU A 14 0.31 10.91 1.31
N GLY A 15 -0.59 10.81 0.34
CA GLY A 15 -1.72 9.89 0.41
C GLY A 15 -1.24 8.45 0.16
N GLU A 16 -1.66 7.52 1.03
CA GLU A 16 -1.28 6.11 0.97
C GLU A 16 -2.40 5.19 1.44
N SER A 17 -2.22 3.90 1.15
CA SER A 17 -3.13 2.84 1.58
C SER A 17 -4.60 3.14 1.30
N PRO A 18 -4.98 3.51 0.06
CA PRO A 18 -6.38 3.68 -0.27
C PRO A 18 -7.10 2.34 -0.11
N LEU A 19 -8.22 2.37 0.61
CA LEU A 19 -9.04 1.22 0.93
C LEU A 19 -10.51 1.55 0.65
N TRP A 20 -11.12 0.85 -0.31
CA TRP A 20 -12.57 0.84 -0.47
C TRP A 20 -13.18 -0.15 0.52
N HIS A 21 -14.05 0.35 1.40
CA HIS A 21 -14.78 -0.52 2.33
C HIS A 21 -16.08 -1.01 1.70
N PRO A 22 -16.19 -2.31 1.36
CA PRO A 22 -17.31 -2.79 0.54
C PRO A 22 -18.66 -2.71 1.25
N ASP A 23 -18.72 -2.91 2.55
CA ASP A 23 -19.98 -2.86 3.31
C ASP A 23 -20.45 -1.43 3.56
N GLU A 24 -19.49 -0.51 3.85
CA GLU A 24 -19.79 0.91 4.09
C GLU A 24 -19.92 1.71 2.80
N GLN A 25 -19.46 1.20 1.66
CA GLN A 25 -19.40 1.88 0.36
C GLN A 25 -18.69 3.24 0.42
N VAL A 26 -17.55 3.28 1.14
CA VAL A 26 -16.74 4.47 1.36
C VAL A 26 -15.27 4.20 1.10
N LEU A 27 -14.53 5.26 0.84
CA LEU A 27 -13.08 5.22 0.67
C LEU A 27 -12.39 5.69 1.95
N TYR A 28 -11.42 4.91 2.41
CA TYR A 28 -10.45 5.30 3.43
C TYR A 28 -9.07 5.46 2.82
N TRP A 29 -8.23 6.32 3.38
CA TRP A 29 -6.80 6.43 3.09
C TRP A 29 -6.07 7.12 4.23
N VAL A 30 -4.75 6.99 4.27
CA VAL A 30 -3.91 7.72 5.21
C VAL A 30 -3.17 8.88 4.53
N ASP A 31 -2.88 9.92 5.29
CA ASP A 31 -1.88 10.94 4.96
C ASP A 31 -0.73 10.78 5.95
N ILE A 32 0.38 10.20 5.49
CA ILE A 32 1.47 9.81 6.39
C ILE A 32 2.05 11.01 7.13
N PRO A 33 2.63 12.03 6.47
CA PRO A 33 3.17 13.21 7.16
C PRO A 33 2.07 14.15 7.67
N GLY A 34 0.87 14.08 7.10
CA GLY A 34 -0.31 14.80 7.60
C GLY A 34 -0.87 14.20 8.89
N LEU A 35 -0.37 13.04 9.33
CA LEU A 35 -0.79 12.35 10.56
C LEU A 35 -2.30 12.09 10.59
N GLN A 36 -2.89 11.69 9.45
CA GLN A 36 -4.34 11.56 9.31
C GLN A 36 -4.76 10.20 8.75
N LEU A 37 -5.88 9.71 9.27
CA LEU A 37 -6.76 8.77 8.59
C LEU A 37 -7.92 9.57 8.02
N ASN A 38 -8.23 9.34 6.75
CA ASN A 38 -9.29 10.03 6.02
C ASN A 38 -10.38 9.04 5.60
N ARG A 39 -11.62 9.49 5.55
CA ARG A 39 -12.79 8.79 5.06
C ARG A 39 -13.59 9.69 4.13
N HIS A 40 -13.92 9.22 2.96
CA HIS A 40 -14.79 9.90 2.01
C HIS A 40 -15.97 9.02 1.63
N ASP A 41 -17.16 9.56 1.75
CA ASP A 41 -18.40 8.93 1.32
C ASP A 41 -18.83 9.56 -0.03
N PRO A 42 -18.69 8.85 -1.14
CA PRO A 42 -19.02 9.39 -2.45
C PRO A 42 -20.52 9.61 -2.68
N ALA A 43 -21.39 8.92 -1.94
CA ALA A 43 -22.84 9.09 -2.07
C ALA A 43 -23.33 10.42 -1.47
N THR A 44 -22.68 10.88 -0.40
CA THR A 44 -23.04 12.12 0.30
C THR A 44 -22.05 13.26 0.09
N GLY A 45 -20.86 12.96 -0.46
CA GLY A 45 -19.74 13.91 -0.55
C GLY A 45 -19.07 14.20 0.79
N ARG A 46 -19.47 13.52 1.88
CA ARG A 46 -18.96 13.79 3.22
C ARG A 46 -17.52 13.32 3.35
N HIS A 47 -16.63 14.19 3.81
CA HIS A 47 -15.27 13.90 4.21
C HIS A 47 -15.15 13.98 5.73
N GLN A 48 -14.40 13.04 6.32
CA GLN A 48 -14.05 12.99 7.73
C GLN A 48 -12.57 12.64 7.87
N ALA A 49 -11.89 13.26 8.83
CA ALA A 49 -10.51 12.96 9.15
C ALA A 49 -10.34 12.77 10.66
N TRP A 50 -9.46 11.82 11.03
CA TRP A 50 -8.97 11.63 12.40
C TRP A 50 -7.47 11.93 12.42
N HIS A 51 -7.04 12.69 13.43
CA HIS A 51 -5.66 13.12 13.58
C HIS A 51 -4.94 12.31 14.64
N PHE A 52 -3.68 12.01 14.40
CA PHE A 52 -2.83 11.23 15.27
C PHE A 52 -1.59 12.03 15.69
N THR A 53 -0.86 11.48 16.67
CA THR A 53 0.44 11.99 17.12
C THR A 53 1.62 11.18 16.55
N SER A 54 1.32 10.14 15.78
CA SER A 54 2.27 9.25 15.12
C SER A 54 1.83 9.00 13.68
N GLU A 55 2.74 8.77 12.77
CA GLU A 55 2.46 8.57 11.35
C GLU A 55 1.66 7.27 11.11
N PRO A 56 0.44 7.35 10.53
CA PRO A 56 -0.24 6.17 10.01
C PRO A 56 0.37 5.81 8.65
N ALA A 57 0.66 4.55 8.42
CA ALA A 57 1.30 4.08 7.19
C ALA A 57 0.34 3.31 6.28
N CYS A 58 -0.38 2.35 6.84
CA CYS A 58 -1.37 1.57 6.10
C CYS A 58 -2.49 1.06 7.00
N ILE A 59 -3.58 0.60 6.38
CA ILE A 59 -4.81 0.22 7.04
C ILE A 59 -5.38 -1.09 6.48
N ALA A 60 -6.13 -1.80 7.30
CA ALA A 60 -6.97 -2.91 6.87
C ALA A 60 -8.30 -2.91 7.63
N PRO A 61 -9.41 -3.39 7.03
CA PRO A 61 -10.68 -3.52 7.74
C PRO A 61 -10.60 -4.65 8.77
N LEU A 62 -11.31 -4.50 9.88
CA LEU A 62 -11.43 -5.52 10.91
C LEU A 62 -12.79 -6.21 10.85
N LEU A 63 -12.80 -7.52 11.00
CA LEU A 63 -14.04 -8.26 11.24
C LEU A 63 -14.71 -7.72 12.52
N GLY A 64 -15.99 -7.37 12.41
CA GLY A 64 -16.73 -6.76 13.51
C GLY A 64 -16.62 -5.23 13.60
N GLY A 65 -16.01 -4.60 12.62
CA GLY A 65 -15.95 -3.14 12.44
C GLY A 65 -14.67 -2.48 12.96
N GLY A 66 -14.44 -1.26 12.49
CA GLY A 66 -13.21 -0.52 12.72
C GLY A 66 -12.08 -0.91 11.78
N LEU A 67 -10.89 -0.35 12.02
CA LEU A 67 -9.71 -0.57 11.19
C LEU A 67 -8.52 -1.03 12.03
N LEU A 68 -7.68 -1.85 11.44
CA LEU A 68 -6.30 -2.05 11.88
C LEU A 68 -5.45 -0.94 11.26
N LEU A 69 -4.72 -0.22 12.09
CA LEU A 69 -3.76 0.80 11.66
C LEU A 69 -2.35 0.30 11.92
N ALA A 70 -1.50 0.30 10.90
CA ALA A 70 -0.07 0.20 11.07
C ALA A 70 0.50 1.62 11.14
N MET A 71 1.08 1.96 12.27
CA MET A 71 1.62 3.29 12.56
C MET A 71 3.09 3.20 12.94
N ARG A 72 3.83 4.31 12.90
CA ARG A 72 5.24 4.33 13.31
C ARG A 72 5.47 3.71 14.70
N ASP A 73 4.53 3.91 15.61
CA ASP A 73 4.60 3.46 17.01
C ASP A 73 3.95 2.09 17.28
N GLY A 74 3.51 1.36 16.24
CA GLY A 74 2.99 -0.01 16.38
C GLY A 74 1.75 -0.31 15.55
N LEU A 75 1.13 -1.45 15.84
CA LEU A 75 -0.15 -1.86 15.27
C LEU A 75 -1.27 -1.57 16.24
N TRP A 76 -2.35 -0.97 15.77
CA TRP A 76 -3.46 -0.47 16.57
C TRP A 76 -4.80 -0.88 15.98
N ARG A 77 -5.69 -1.37 16.81
CA ARG A 77 -7.12 -1.43 16.48
C ARG A 77 -7.72 -0.03 16.67
N PHE A 78 -8.38 0.48 15.67
CA PHE A 78 -9.01 1.80 15.68
C PHE A 78 -10.53 1.69 15.63
N ASP A 79 -11.18 2.30 16.59
CA ASP A 79 -12.64 2.43 16.68
C ASP A 79 -13.05 3.72 15.97
N LEU A 80 -13.74 3.59 14.86
CA LEU A 80 -14.17 4.71 14.02
C LEU A 80 -15.25 5.59 14.69
N ALA A 81 -16.06 5.01 15.59
CA ALA A 81 -17.14 5.73 16.26
C ALA A 81 -16.62 6.61 17.40
N THR A 82 -15.66 6.11 18.16
CA THR A 82 -15.10 6.82 19.32
C THR A 82 -13.79 7.56 19.00
N GLY A 83 -13.10 7.21 17.90
CA GLY A 83 -11.78 7.72 17.57
C GLY A 83 -10.66 7.16 18.48
N THR A 84 -10.93 6.09 19.23
CA THR A 84 -9.96 5.50 20.17
C THR A 84 -9.10 4.44 19.51
N ARG A 85 -7.83 4.33 19.98
CA ARG A 85 -6.88 3.32 19.56
C ARG A 85 -6.62 2.33 20.67
N HIS A 86 -6.58 1.04 20.35
CA HIS A 86 -6.22 -0.04 21.26
C HIS A 86 -4.97 -0.76 20.71
N PRO A 87 -3.91 -0.98 21.52
CA PRO A 87 -2.69 -1.58 21.02
C PRO A 87 -2.90 -3.05 20.64
N VAL A 88 -2.31 -3.45 19.51
CA VAL A 88 -2.32 -4.84 19.03
C VAL A 88 -0.91 -5.43 19.09
N ALA A 89 0.09 -4.71 18.57
CA ALA A 89 1.48 -5.14 18.62
C ALA A 89 2.42 -3.94 18.68
N ARG A 90 3.54 -4.12 19.41
CA ARG A 90 4.63 -3.12 19.40
C ARG A 90 5.34 -3.14 18.04
N PRO A 91 5.98 -2.03 17.63
CA PRO A 91 6.78 -2.01 16.42
C PRO A 91 7.98 -2.98 16.57
N PRO A 92 8.31 -3.75 15.52
CA PRO A 92 9.43 -4.70 15.57
C PRO A 92 10.79 -4.05 15.25
N TYR A 93 10.86 -2.73 15.30
CA TYR A 93 11.99 -1.88 14.95
C TYR A 93 12.10 -0.71 15.93
N ASP A 94 13.17 0.10 15.81
CA ASP A 94 13.28 1.37 16.52
C ASP A 94 12.44 2.45 15.79
N PRO A 95 11.38 2.98 16.41
CA PRO A 95 10.52 4.00 15.78
C PRO A 95 11.26 5.33 15.48
N ALA A 96 12.43 5.56 16.08
CA ALA A 96 13.26 6.72 15.75
C ALA A 96 13.99 6.59 14.40
N ALA A 97 14.06 5.37 13.83
CA ALA A 97 14.81 5.09 12.61
C ALA A 97 13.95 4.46 11.50
N GLN A 98 12.83 3.83 11.84
CA GLN A 98 11.99 3.11 10.90
C GLN A 98 10.51 3.35 11.20
N ARG A 99 9.67 3.05 10.21
CA ARG A 99 8.22 2.97 10.35
C ARG A 99 7.66 1.81 9.53
N PHE A 100 6.43 1.42 9.82
CA PHE A 100 5.66 0.66 8.84
C PHE A 100 5.45 1.49 7.56
N ASN A 101 5.21 0.83 6.44
CA ASN A 101 4.94 1.44 5.16
C ASN A 101 3.70 0.80 4.52
N ASP A 102 3.82 0.06 3.43
CA ASP A 102 2.68 -0.59 2.80
C ASP A 102 2.27 -1.86 3.54
N GLY A 103 0.98 -2.16 3.55
CA GLY A 103 0.42 -3.36 4.16
C GLY A 103 -0.95 -3.71 3.61
N LYS A 104 -1.30 -5.01 3.72
CA LYS A 104 -2.54 -5.55 3.19
C LYS A 104 -2.98 -6.81 3.94
N ALA A 105 -4.29 -6.99 4.11
CA ALA A 105 -4.84 -8.25 4.59
C ALA A 105 -4.90 -9.28 3.46
N ASP A 106 -4.59 -10.54 3.76
CA ASP A 106 -4.81 -11.66 2.85
C ASP A 106 -6.22 -12.27 3.04
N ALA A 107 -6.56 -13.22 2.18
CA ALA A 107 -7.88 -13.86 2.20
C ALA A 107 -8.13 -14.72 3.48
N GLN A 108 -7.09 -15.05 4.23
CA GLN A 108 -7.18 -15.77 5.50
C GLN A 108 -7.33 -14.82 6.71
N GLY A 109 -7.33 -13.50 6.48
CA GLY A 109 -7.45 -12.48 7.51
C GLY A 109 -6.14 -12.18 8.24
N ARG A 110 -4.99 -12.63 7.74
CA ARG A 110 -3.68 -12.23 8.24
C ARG A 110 -3.34 -10.84 7.68
N PHE A 111 -2.73 -10.01 8.50
CA PHE A 111 -2.28 -8.69 8.05
C PHE A 111 -0.78 -8.72 7.77
N TRP A 112 -0.43 -8.43 6.52
CA TRP A 112 0.94 -8.33 6.06
C TRP A 112 1.34 -6.87 5.99
N VAL A 113 2.51 -6.55 6.53
CA VAL A 113 2.97 -5.16 6.61
C VAL A 113 4.49 -5.10 6.48
N GLY A 114 4.93 -4.22 5.61
CA GLY A 114 6.35 -3.97 5.44
C GLY A 114 6.82 -2.72 6.14
N THR A 115 8.13 -2.56 6.21
CA THR A 115 8.77 -1.40 6.83
C THR A 115 9.58 -0.59 5.83
N ILE A 116 9.98 0.59 6.23
CA ILE A 116 10.90 1.46 5.53
C ILE A 116 11.86 2.10 6.54
N ASP A 117 13.13 2.12 6.20
CA ASP A 117 14.14 2.83 6.96
C ASP A 117 14.19 4.31 6.54
N ASP A 118 14.25 5.24 7.50
CA ASP A 118 14.25 6.68 7.22
C ASP A 118 15.48 7.12 6.41
N ARG A 119 16.61 6.41 6.54
CA ARG A 119 17.82 6.62 5.75
C ARG A 119 17.81 5.89 4.41
N ARG A 120 16.76 5.08 4.16
CA ARG A 120 16.64 4.24 2.97
C ARG A 120 17.72 3.15 2.86
N GLU A 121 18.25 2.70 4.02
CA GLU A 121 19.14 1.55 4.10
C GLU A 121 18.36 0.24 3.85
N PRO A 122 19.02 -0.85 3.40
CA PRO A 122 18.35 -2.12 3.10
C PRO A 122 18.02 -2.93 4.36
N SER A 123 17.46 -2.25 5.37
CA SER A 123 17.07 -2.80 6.67
C SER A 123 15.58 -3.06 6.79
N ALA A 124 14.81 -2.75 5.74
CA ALA A 124 13.37 -2.98 5.71
C ALA A 124 13.04 -4.48 5.60
N ALA A 125 11.91 -4.84 6.19
CA ALA A 125 11.43 -6.21 6.27
C ALA A 125 9.91 -6.28 6.07
N LEU A 126 9.44 -7.48 5.74
CA LEU A 126 8.05 -7.86 5.67
C LEU A 126 7.66 -8.64 6.92
N PHE A 127 6.54 -8.30 7.52
CA PHE A 127 5.97 -8.96 8.68
C PHE A 127 4.56 -9.47 8.38
N CYS A 128 4.15 -10.50 9.08
CA CYS A 128 2.79 -11.03 9.07
C CYS A 128 2.24 -11.04 10.51
N LEU A 129 1.09 -10.41 10.72
CA LEU A 129 0.32 -10.48 11.96
C LEU A 129 -0.79 -11.51 11.78
N ASP A 130 -0.81 -12.50 12.66
CA ASP A 130 -1.85 -13.52 12.77
C ASP A 130 -2.18 -13.83 14.24
N GLY A 131 -2.93 -14.91 14.51
CA GLY A 131 -3.24 -15.34 15.87
C GLY A 131 -2.03 -15.70 16.73
N GLY A 132 -0.86 -15.92 16.14
CA GLY A 132 0.41 -16.17 16.83
C GLY A 132 1.22 -14.91 17.11
N GLY A 133 0.76 -13.74 16.66
CA GLY A 133 1.45 -12.46 16.82
C GLY A 133 2.15 -11.98 15.56
N LEU A 134 3.04 -10.98 15.69
CA LEU A 134 3.75 -10.37 14.58
C LEU A 134 5.07 -11.13 14.29
N ARG A 135 5.16 -11.74 13.11
CA ARG A 135 6.31 -12.54 12.67
C ARG A 135 7.03 -11.89 11.49
N ARG A 136 8.36 -11.93 11.48
CA ARG A 136 9.18 -11.50 10.33
C ARG A 136 9.18 -12.60 9.27
N MET A 137 8.86 -12.25 8.02
CA MET A 137 8.66 -13.18 6.92
C MET A 137 9.72 -13.07 5.84
N ALA A 138 10.18 -11.86 5.53
CA ALA A 138 11.22 -11.58 4.55
C ALA A 138 11.94 -10.27 4.89
N ASP A 139 13.12 -10.05 4.28
CA ASP A 139 13.95 -8.85 4.48
C ASP A 139 14.85 -8.55 3.27
N GLY A 140 15.84 -7.67 3.45
CA GLY A 140 16.86 -7.38 2.44
C GLY A 140 16.40 -6.40 1.37
N ILE A 141 15.44 -5.52 1.69
CA ILE A 141 15.01 -4.41 0.84
C ILE A 141 15.13 -3.07 1.58
N ALA A 142 15.04 -1.97 0.85
CA ALA A 142 15.15 -0.63 1.43
C ALA A 142 13.78 0.04 1.68
N ALA A 143 12.79 -0.24 0.84
CA ALA A 143 11.45 0.33 0.96
C ALA A 143 10.40 -0.70 0.55
N SER A 144 9.70 -1.24 1.55
CA SER A 144 8.64 -2.22 1.36
C SER A 144 7.39 -1.56 0.80
N ASN A 145 6.95 -2.06 -0.35
CA ASN A 145 5.76 -1.57 -1.06
C ASN A 145 5.08 -2.68 -1.86
N GLY A 146 3.99 -2.33 -2.54
CA GLY A 146 3.35 -3.13 -3.58
C GLY A 146 2.86 -4.49 -3.12
N LEU A 147 2.42 -4.62 -1.87
CA LEU A 147 1.88 -5.88 -1.38
C LEU A 147 0.59 -6.25 -2.10
N ALA A 148 0.57 -7.43 -2.69
CA ALA A 148 -0.63 -8.00 -3.29
C ALA A 148 -0.59 -9.53 -3.26
N PHE A 149 -1.78 -10.13 -3.27
CA PHE A 149 -1.97 -11.58 -3.27
C PHE A 149 -2.70 -12.00 -4.53
N SER A 150 -2.26 -13.12 -5.12
CA SER A 150 -3.00 -13.72 -6.24
C SER A 150 -4.42 -14.13 -5.80
N PRO A 151 -5.40 -14.18 -6.73
CA PRO A 151 -6.78 -14.53 -6.39
C PRO A 151 -6.94 -15.93 -5.76
N ASP A 152 -6.03 -16.86 -6.07
CA ASP A 152 -6.01 -18.19 -5.47
C ASP A 152 -5.30 -18.24 -4.09
N GLY A 153 -4.76 -17.10 -3.62
CA GLY A 153 -4.06 -16.96 -2.33
C GLY A 153 -2.73 -17.70 -2.23
N ARG A 154 -2.13 -18.10 -3.35
CA ARG A 154 -0.90 -18.90 -3.39
C ARG A 154 0.36 -18.13 -3.76
N THR A 155 0.21 -16.89 -4.17
CA THR A 155 1.34 -16.02 -4.53
C THR A 155 1.23 -14.70 -3.78
N LEU A 156 2.32 -14.29 -3.15
CA LEU A 156 2.52 -12.96 -2.61
C LEU A 156 3.48 -12.20 -3.53
N LEU A 157 3.09 -10.99 -3.93
CA LEU A 157 3.96 -10.03 -4.61
C LEU A 157 4.38 -8.93 -3.64
N TRP A 158 5.65 -8.53 -3.72
CA TRP A 158 6.27 -7.57 -2.82
C TRP A 158 7.29 -6.71 -3.56
N ALA A 159 7.10 -5.40 -3.59
CA ALA A 159 7.98 -4.46 -4.26
C ALA A 159 9.04 -3.89 -3.31
N ASP A 160 10.24 -3.71 -3.86
CA ASP A 160 11.30 -2.87 -3.31
C ASP A 160 11.40 -1.61 -4.18
N THR A 161 10.79 -0.52 -3.72
CA THR A 161 10.77 0.74 -4.48
C THR A 161 12.17 1.25 -4.79
N LYS A 162 13.10 1.14 -3.84
CA LYS A 162 14.49 1.58 -4.03
C LYS A 162 15.31 0.64 -4.91
N GLY A 163 14.99 -0.66 -4.87
CA GLY A 163 15.58 -1.66 -5.75
C GLY A 163 14.96 -1.70 -7.14
N HIS A 164 13.92 -0.91 -7.41
CA HIS A 164 13.18 -0.86 -8.67
C HIS A 164 12.70 -2.25 -9.13
N ARG A 165 12.32 -3.11 -8.21
CA ARG A 165 11.96 -4.50 -8.48
C ARG A 165 10.73 -4.94 -7.73
N ILE A 166 10.07 -5.94 -8.28
CA ILE A 166 8.99 -6.67 -7.64
C ILE A 166 9.41 -8.12 -7.52
N GLN A 167 9.22 -8.68 -6.34
CA GLN A 167 9.51 -10.07 -6.03
C GLN A 167 8.21 -10.85 -5.86
N ALA A 168 8.23 -12.12 -6.22
CA ALA A 168 7.15 -13.04 -5.98
C ALA A 168 7.60 -14.14 -5.02
N PHE A 169 6.70 -14.59 -4.16
CA PHE A 169 6.86 -15.72 -3.27
C PHE A 169 5.70 -16.68 -3.47
N ASP A 170 5.95 -17.96 -3.32
CA ASP A 170 4.89 -18.90 -3.07
C ASP A 170 4.44 -18.76 -1.62
N LEU A 171 3.13 -18.63 -1.44
CA LEU A 171 2.47 -18.45 -0.14
C LEU A 171 1.70 -19.72 0.21
N ASP A 172 2.01 -20.31 1.36
CA ASP A 172 1.17 -21.36 1.92
C ASP A 172 -0.02 -20.73 2.63
N ALA A 173 -1.22 -20.97 2.11
CA ALA A 173 -2.44 -20.39 2.64
C ALA A 173 -2.74 -20.90 4.08
N SER A 174 -2.26 -22.09 4.47
CA SER A 174 -2.58 -22.69 5.76
C SER A 174 -1.85 -22.04 6.93
N ASP A 175 -0.56 -21.68 6.75
CA ASP A 175 0.29 -21.15 7.83
C ASP A 175 0.95 -19.80 7.51
N GLY A 176 0.80 -19.31 6.27
CA GLY A 176 1.41 -18.07 5.81
C GLY A 176 2.90 -18.15 5.52
N SER A 177 3.49 -19.36 5.46
CA SER A 177 4.90 -19.48 5.12
C SER A 177 5.19 -19.06 3.69
N LEU A 178 6.35 -18.41 3.48
CA LEU A 178 6.84 -17.97 2.17
C LEU A 178 7.97 -18.88 1.71
N SER A 179 7.94 -19.22 0.42
CA SER A 179 8.97 -20.01 -0.23
C SER A 179 9.19 -19.56 -1.67
N ARG A 180 10.22 -20.13 -2.33
CA ARG A 180 10.53 -19.91 -3.76
C ARG A 180 10.51 -18.42 -4.16
N GLN A 181 11.22 -17.57 -3.41
CA GLN A 181 11.44 -16.18 -3.78
C GLN A 181 12.03 -16.10 -5.19
N ARG A 182 11.43 -15.24 -6.03
CA ARG A 182 11.86 -15.03 -7.42
C ARG A 182 11.59 -13.59 -7.86
N LEU A 183 12.38 -13.14 -8.83
CA LEU A 183 12.13 -11.86 -9.49
C LEU A 183 10.83 -11.97 -10.32
N PHE A 184 9.88 -11.05 -10.08
CA PHE A 184 8.66 -10.93 -10.86
C PHE A 184 8.80 -9.87 -11.95
N ALA A 185 9.32 -8.68 -11.61
CA ALA A 185 9.60 -7.62 -12.57
C ALA A 185 10.77 -6.74 -12.08
N GLN A 186 11.54 -6.21 -13.04
CA GLN A 186 12.63 -5.27 -12.80
C GLN A 186 12.46 -4.06 -13.70
N PHE A 187 12.64 -2.88 -13.12
CA PHE A 187 12.54 -1.59 -13.83
C PHE A 187 13.91 -0.91 -13.88
N PRO A 188 14.15 -0.06 -14.90
CA PRO A 188 15.40 0.68 -15.01
C PRO A 188 15.66 1.57 -13.78
N LEU A 189 16.86 1.51 -13.25
CA LEU A 189 17.32 2.45 -12.24
C LEU A 189 17.46 3.84 -12.87
N ARG A 190 17.18 4.87 -12.09
CA ARG A 190 17.44 6.25 -12.48
C ARG A 190 18.73 6.73 -11.82
N ASP A 191 19.61 7.32 -12.60
CA ASP A 191 20.74 8.03 -12.04
C ASP A 191 20.25 9.25 -11.23
N ALA A 192 20.89 9.51 -10.10
CA ALA A 192 20.45 10.55 -9.17
C ALA A 192 20.32 11.94 -9.83
N ASP A 193 21.22 12.26 -10.76
CA ASP A 193 21.27 13.53 -11.45
C ASP A 193 20.48 13.56 -12.77
N ALA A 194 19.90 12.42 -13.18
CA ALA A 194 19.09 12.37 -14.40
C ALA A 194 17.76 13.11 -14.21
N PRO A 195 17.31 13.86 -15.24
CA PRO A 195 16.02 14.53 -15.17
C PRO A 195 14.88 13.52 -15.09
N LEU A 196 13.77 13.93 -14.44
CA LEU A 196 12.57 13.10 -14.37
C LEU A 196 11.84 12.98 -15.73
N ALA A 197 12.15 13.82 -16.70
CA ALA A 197 11.59 13.73 -18.04
C ALA A 197 11.97 12.41 -18.70
N GLY A 198 10.96 11.61 -19.11
CA GLY A 198 11.18 10.28 -19.70
C GLY A 198 11.46 9.16 -18.70
N TYR A 199 11.58 9.47 -17.39
CA TYR A 199 11.71 8.43 -16.39
C TYR A 199 10.38 7.70 -16.16
N GLY A 200 10.42 6.37 -16.32
CA GLY A 200 9.23 5.52 -16.20
C GLY A 200 8.76 5.24 -14.79
N GLY A 201 9.49 5.70 -13.76
CA GLY A 201 9.16 5.50 -12.36
C GLY A 201 9.69 4.20 -11.77
N ARG A 202 9.40 4.02 -10.49
CA ARG A 202 9.73 2.85 -9.68
C ARG A 202 8.48 2.29 -9.01
N PRO A 203 8.40 0.97 -8.77
CA PRO A 203 7.20 0.36 -8.23
C PRO A 203 6.93 0.86 -6.82
N ASP A 204 5.69 1.27 -6.56
CA ASP A 204 5.21 1.72 -5.26
C ASP A 204 4.05 0.82 -4.80
N GLY A 205 2.95 1.35 -4.28
CA GLY A 205 1.80 0.57 -3.87
C GLY A 205 1.07 -0.12 -5.03
N ALA A 206 0.33 -1.19 -4.74
CA ALA A 206 -0.29 -2.02 -5.75
C ALA A 206 -1.66 -2.60 -5.34
N ALA A 207 -2.39 -3.07 -6.34
CA ALA A 207 -3.61 -3.87 -6.20
C ALA A 207 -3.62 -5.03 -7.19
N MET A 208 -4.34 -6.11 -6.86
CA MET A 208 -4.58 -7.24 -7.75
C MET A 208 -5.99 -7.17 -8.28
N ASP A 209 -6.17 -7.36 -9.60
CA ASP A 209 -7.51 -7.46 -10.17
C ASP A 209 -8.04 -8.92 -10.16
N SER A 210 -9.31 -9.10 -10.51
CA SER A 210 -9.95 -10.41 -10.50
C SER A 210 -9.43 -11.39 -11.56
N GLU A 211 -8.68 -10.89 -12.56
CA GLU A 211 -8.01 -11.71 -13.57
C GLU A 211 -6.61 -12.14 -13.12
N GLY A 212 -6.17 -11.71 -11.93
CA GLY A 212 -4.84 -11.98 -11.39
C GLY A 212 -3.76 -11.07 -11.95
N ALA A 213 -4.12 -9.98 -12.62
CA ALA A 213 -3.14 -9.00 -13.05
C ALA A 213 -2.83 -8.00 -11.91
N TYR A 214 -1.55 -7.69 -11.80
CA TYR A 214 -0.99 -6.82 -10.77
C TYR A 214 -0.94 -5.38 -11.29
N TRP A 215 -1.67 -4.50 -10.63
CA TRP A 215 -1.68 -3.07 -10.91
C TRP A 215 -0.75 -2.35 -9.95
N VAL A 216 0.27 -1.68 -10.45
CA VAL A 216 1.28 -1.02 -9.64
C VAL A 216 1.41 0.46 -10.01
N ALA A 217 1.45 1.31 -8.99
CA ALA A 217 1.79 2.71 -9.16
C ALA A 217 3.30 2.84 -9.43
N MET A 218 3.63 3.62 -10.46
CA MET A 218 5.02 3.91 -10.79
C MET A 218 5.36 5.30 -10.23
N PHE A 219 5.90 5.34 -9.01
CA PHE A 219 6.30 6.58 -8.34
C PHE A 219 7.31 7.35 -9.21
N GLU A 220 7.11 8.67 -9.37
CA GLU A 220 7.81 9.53 -10.32
C GLU A 220 7.61 9.16 -11.81
N GLY A 221 6.82 8.12 -12.10
CA GLY A 221 6.58 7.62 -13.46
C GLY A 221 5.30 8.13 -14.11
N GLN A 222 4.44 8.83 -13.37
CA GLN A 222 3.19 9.43 -13.89
C GLN A 222 2.23 8.41 -14.53
N ARG A 223 2.23 7.18 -14.01
CA ARG A 223 1.42 6.08 -14.59
C ARG A 223 1.14 4.95 -13.59
N LEU A 224 0.14 4.15 -13.91
CA LEU A 224 0.01 2.78 -13.42
C LEU A 224 0.43 1.81 -14.51
N LEU A 225 1.02 0.69 -14.13
CA LEU A 225 1.22 -0.47 -14.99
C LEU A 225 0.28 -1.59 -14.56
N ARG A 226 -0.28 -2.30 -15.53
CA ARG A 226 -0.97 -3.57 -15.34
C ARG A 226 -0.05 -4.68 -15.83
N LEU A 227 0.34 -5.59 -14.94
CA LEU A 227 1.25 -6.68 -15.24
C LEU A 227 0.52 -8.02 -15.15
N ALA A 228 0.78 -8.90 -16.11
CA ALA A 228 0.27 -10.28 -16.12
C ALA A 228 0.87 -11.11 -14.98
N PRO A 229 0.33 -12.30 -14.66
CA PRO A 229 0.90 -13.20 -13.66
C PRO A 229 2.34 -13.65 -13.93
N ASP A 230 2.84 -13.54 -15.15
CA ASP A 230 4.23 -13.81 -15.55
C ASP A 230 5.14 -12.58 -15.47
N GLY A 231 4.61 -11.40 -15.07
CA GLY A 231 5.32 -10.14 -14.98
C GLY A 231 5.37 -9.33 -16.28
N SER A 232 4.83 -9.83 -17.39
CA SER A 232 4.76 -9.08 -18.64
C SER A 232 3.74 -7.93 -18.56
N GLN A 233 4.05 -6.81 -19.22
CA GLN A 233 3.17 -5.63 -19.22
C GLN A 233 1.96 -5.85 -20.12
N LEU A 234 0.76 -5.77 -19.56
CA LEU A 234 -0.52 -5.85 -20.28
C LEU A 234 -1.03 -4.47 -20.71
N ALA A 235 -0.89 -3.48 -19.84
CA ALA A 235 -1.38 -2.14 -20.09
C ALA A 235 -0.59 -1.08 -19.31
N GLU A 236 -0.73 0.16 -19.77
CA GLU A 236 -0.25 1.35 -19.08
C GLU A 236 -1.39 2.36 -19.03
N LEU A 237 -1.61 2.95 -17.86
CA LEU A 237 -2.57 4.02 -17.64
C LEU A 237 -1.80 5.28 -17.23
N PRO A 238 -1.64 6.26 -18.15
CA PRO A 238 -1.06 7.55 -17.83
C PRO A 238 -1.92 8.31 -16.80
N LEU A 239 -1.27 8.98 -15.86
CA LEU A 239 -1.92 9.75 -14.81
C LEU A 239 -1.53 11.23 -14.91
N PRO A 240 -2.42 12.16 -14.51
CA PRO A 240 -2.12 13.60 -14.48
C PRO A 240 -1.20 13.99 -13.33
N VAL A 241 -0.87 13.06 -12.43
CA VAL A 241 -0.03 13.27 -11.24
C VAL A 241 1.32 12.61 -11.41
N ARG A 242 2.40 13.31 -11.01
CA ARG A 242 3.78 12.83 -11.20
C ARG A 242 4.11 11.63 -10.32
N CYS A 243 3.65 11.65 -9.07
CA CYS A 243 3.99 10.67 -8.05
C CYS A 243 2.75 9.92 -7.58
N PRO A 244 2.17 9.00 -8.39
CA PRO A 244 1.14 8.10 -7.88
C PRO A 244 1.76 7.16 -6.85
N THR A 245 1.04 6.85 -5.77
CA THR A 245 1.57 6.02 -4.69
C THR A 245 0.91 4.65 -4.65
N MET A 246 -0.43 4.55 -4.69
CA MET A 246 -1.09 3.25 -4.63
C MET A 246 -2.46 3.27 -5.30
N PRO A 247 -2.80 2.27 -6.15
CA PRO A 247 -4.16 2.04 -6.64
C PRO A 247 -4.98 1.20 -5.67
N CYS A 248 -6.30 1.42 -5.64
CA CYS A 248 -7.27 0.44 -5.16
C CYS A 248 -8.49 0.39 -6.06
N PHE A 249 -9.19 -0.75 -6.07
CA PHE A 249 -10.47 -0.89 -6.75
C PHE A 249 -11.59 -0.47 -5.80
N GLY A 250 -12.54 0.32 -6.30
CA GLY A 250 -13.64 0.88 -5.53
C GLY A 250 -14.93 0.96 -6.34
N GLY A 251 -15.94 1.55 -5.71
CA GLY A 251 -17.30 1.60 -6.23
C GLY A 251 -18.09 0.32 -5.95
N PRO A 252 -19.42 0.34 -6.17
CA PRO A 252 -20.29 -0.79 -5.82
C PRO A 252 -19.95 -2.09 -6.52
N ASP A 253 -19.36 -2.02 -7.71
CA ASP A 253 -18.98 -3.16 -8.56
C ASP A 253 -17.44 -3.31 -8.69
N LEU A 254 -16.67 -2.55 -7.92
CA LEU A 254 -15.20 -2.52 -7.91
C LEU A 254 -14.55 -2.20 -9.28
N LYS A 255 -15.26 -1.44 -10.14
CA LYS A 255 -14.78 -1.05 -11.47
C LYS A 255 -14.14 0.34 -11.52
N ILE A 256 -14.12 1.06 -10.40
CA ILE A 256 -13.46 2.35 -10.29
C ILE A 256 -12.06 2.13 -9.73
N VAL A 257 -11.04 2.65 -10.42
CA VAL A 257 -9.67 2.67 -9.89
C VAL A 257 -9.45 4.01 -9.20
N VAL A 258 -9.22 3.95 -7.88
CA VAL A 258 -8.81 5.11 -7.08
C VAL A 258 -7.30 5.05 -6.94
N VAL A 259 -6.64 6.21 -7.09
CA VAL A 259 -5.17 6.30 -6.97
C VAL A 259 -4.82 7.39 -5.97
N SER A 260 -4.06 7.02 -4.94
CA SER A 260 -3.41 7.97 -4.05
C SER A 260 -2.14 8.54 -4.67
N ARG A 261 -1.67 9.66 -4.13
CA ARG A 261 -0.48 10.35 -4.64
C ARG A 261 0.31 11.04 -3.54
N ASP A 262 1.58 11.25 -3.82
CA ASP A 262 2.44 12.22 -3.14
C ASP A 262 2.25 13.61 -3.77
N THR A 263 2.15 14.63 -2.94
CA THR A 263 2.21 16.03 -3.36
C THR A 263 3.63 16.53 -3.10
N PRO A 264 4.51 16.62 -4.11
CA PRO A 264 5.87 17.11 -3.90
C PRO A 264 5.82 18.46 -3.22
N SER A 265 6.56 18.59 -2.11
CA SER A 265 6.88 19.89 -1.54
C SER A 265 7.65 20.68 -2.60
N GLY A 266 7.06 21.77 -3.12
CA GLY A 266 7.61 22.63 -4.13
C GLY A 266 8.94 23.26 -3.74
#